data_5c5815a7a2ac72498b8a78475cd07cb4
#
_entry.id   5c5815a7a2ac72498b8a78475cd07cb4
#
_cell.length_a   1.000
_cell.length_b   1.000
_cell.length_c   1.000
_cell.angle_alpha   90.00
_cell.angle_beta   90.00
_cell.angle_gamma   90.00
#
_symmetry.space_group_name_H-M   'P 1'
#
loop_
_entity.id
_entity.type
_entity.pdbx_description
1 polymer ?
#
loop_
_entity_poly.entity_id
_entity_poly.type
_entity_poly.pdbx_seq_one_letter_code
_entity_poly.pdbx_strand_id
1 'polypeptide(L)'
;MNDAQTRAGRPRNPALDRAILSAAARQLGELGYARMSLESVAAAAGTTVPSLRRRYRDKAELAAAVIGSLRVEEPPAAALTPRAHALAILENLLGNLRALPAMAILGSLLVEEERHPELLHLFKTRLVEPRRGVGL
;
A
#
# COMPACT_ATOMS: atom_id res chain seq x y z
N MET A 1 28.81 -32.67 8.03
CA MET A 1 28.05 -32.59 9.25
C MET A 1 27.25 -31.29 9.44
N ASN A 2 26.75 -30.66 8.42
CA ASN A 2 25.95 -29.45 8.56
C ASN A 2 24.66 -29.56 7.73
N ASP A 3 23.82 -30.49 8.07
CA ASP A 3 22.48 -30.64 7.49
C ASP A 3 21.49 -29.58 8.01
N ALA A 4 21.91 -28.75 8.96
CA ALA A 4 21.07 -27.69 9.51
C ALA A 4 21.00 -26.42 8.62
N GLN A 5 21.91 -26.26 7.65
CA GLN A 5 21.92 -25.10 6.75
C GLN A 5 21.11 -25.28 5.46
N THR A 6 20.70 -26.48 5.15
CA THR A 6 19.93 -26.80 3.94
C THR A 6 18.41 -26.62 4.09
N ARG A 7 17.94 -26.23 5.28
CA ARG A 7 16.52 -25.96 5.56
C ARG A 7 16.16 -24.47 5.66
N ALA A 8 17.10 -23.58 5.38
CA ALA A 8 16.75 -22.19 5.15
C ALA A 8 15.93 -22.14 3.86
N GLY A 9 14.61 -21.87 3.97
CA GLY A 9 13.71 -21.77 2.85
C GLY A 9 14.30 -20.87 1.77
N ARG A 10 13.97 -21.17 0.51
CA ARG A 10 14.36 -20.36 -0.65
C ARG A 10 14.20 -18.87 -0.32
N PRO A 11 15.25 -18.04 -0.47
CA PRO A 11 15.16 -16.63 -0.16
C PRO A 11 13.96 -15.99 -0.88
N ARG A 12 13.27 -15.11 -0.19
CA ARG A 12 12.15 -14.36 -0.77
C ARG A 12 12.64 -13.67 -2.04
N ASN A 13 11.87 -13.77 -3.11
CA ASN A 13 12.15 -13.08 -4.34
C ASN A 13 11.58 -11.65 -4.27
N PRO A 14 12.43 -10.60 -4.15
CA PRO A 14 11.95 -9.22 -4.04
C PRO A 14 11.18 -8.75 -5.27
N ALA A 15 11.52 -9.26 -6.45
CA ALA A 15 10.80 -8.93 -7.68
C ALA A 15 9.37 -9.46 -7.67
N LEU A 16 9.17 -10.68 -7.16
CA LEU A 16 7.85 -11.28 -7.00
C LEU A 16 7.03 -10.53 -5.94
N ASP A 17 7.64 -10.15 -4.83
CA ASP A 17 6.96 -9.38 -3.78
C ASP A 17 6.46 -8.04 -4.31
N ARG A 18 7.27 -7.33 -5.10
CA ARG A 18 6.86 -6.10 -5.78
C ARG A 18 5.73 -6.33 -6.78
N ALA A 19 5.80 -7.40 -7.56
CA ALA A 19 4.76 -7.75 -8.54
C ALA A 19 3.41 -8.04 -7.85
N ILE A 20 3.44 -8.75 -6.73
CA ILE A 20 2.24 -9.04 -5.93
C ILE A 20 1.63 -7.75 -5.38
N LEU A 21 2.42 -6.90 -4.73
CA LEU A 21 1.95 -5.64 -4.15
C LEU A 21 1.44 -4.68 -5.23
N SER A 22 2.11 -4.60 -6.39
CA SER A 22 1.67 -3.79 -7.52
C SER A 22 0.34 -4.28 -8.09
N ALA A 23 0.18 -5.58 -8.30
CA ALA A 23 -1.07 -6.16 -8.78
C ALA A 23 -2.22 -5.96 -7.78
N ALA A 24 -1.95 -6.17 -6.49
CA ALA A 24 -2.92 -5.98 -5.42
C ALA A 24 -3.33 -4.50 -5.28
N ALA A 25 -2.39 -3.56 -5.35
CA ALA A 25 -2.68 -2.12 -5.28
C ALA A 25 -3.57 -1.68 -6.45
N ARG A 26 -3.28 -2.15 -7.65
CA ARG A 26 -4.11 -1.87 -8.84
C ARG A 26 -5.52 -2.42 -8.67
N GLN A 27 -5.67 -3.66 -8.28
CA GLN A 27 -6.98 -4.28 -8.09
C GLN A 27 -7.77 -3.64 -6.95
N LEU A 28 -7.11 -3.32 -5.85
CA LEU A 28 -7.73 -2.62 -4.73
C LEU A 28 -8.28 -1.25 -5.14
N GLY A 29 -7.54 -0.52 -5.98
CA GLY A 29 -7.97 0.76 -6.52
C GLY A 29 -9.06 0.65 -7.60
N GLU A 30 -8.95 -0.30 -8.52
CA GLU A 30 -9.86 -0.43 -9.67
C GLU A 30 -11.13 -1.22 -9.34
N LEU A 31 -11.01 -2.32 -8.59
CA LEU A 31 -12.11 -3.23 -8.27
C LEU A 31 -12.71 -3.01 -6.90
N GLY A 32 -11.95 -2.43 -5.98
CA GLY A 32 -12.28 -2.35 -4.57
C GLY A 32 -11.92 -3.62 -3.79
N TYR A 33 -11.92 -3.47 -2.47
CA TYR A 33 -11.55 -4.56 -1.57
C TYR A 33 -12.45 -5.80 -1.73
N ALA A 34 -13.76 -5.60 -1.84
CA ALA A 34 -14.71 -6.70 -1.94
C ALA A 34 -14.48 -7.59 -3.16
N ARG A 35 -14.08 -7.02 -4.29
CA ARG A 35 -13.90 -7.72 -5.56
C ARG A 35 -12.47 -8.19 -5.81
N MET A 36 -11.50 -7.66 -5.08
CA MET A 36 -10.13 -8.16 -5.11
C MET A 36 -10.10 -9.58 -4.54
N SER A 37 -9.35 -10.47 -5.16
CA SER A 37 -9.17 -11.85 -4.67
C SER A 37 -7.70 -12.27 -4.74
N LEU A 38 -7.32 -13.22 -3.89
CA LEU A 38 -5.98 -13.80 -3.92
C LEU A 38 -5.70 -14.49 -5.26
N GLU A 39 -6.71 -15.12 -5.84
CA GLU A 39 -6.64 -15.79 -7.14
C GLU A 39 -6.32 -14.81 -8.27
N SER A 40 -7.03 -13.69 -8.32
CA SER A 40 -6.83 -12.68 -9.36
C SER A 40 -5.49 -11.94 -9.19
N VAL A 41 -5.06 -11.70 -7.96
CA VAL A 41 -3.75 -11.09 -7.67
C VAL A 41 -2.61 -12.05 -8.05
N ALA A 42 -2.72 -13.32 -7.70
CA ALA A 42 -1.72 -14.34 -8.05
C ALA A 42 -1.56 -14.44 -9.58
N ALA A 43 -2.68 -14.51 -10.31
CA ALA A 43 -2.67 -14.54 -11.77
C ALA A 43 -1.99 -13.29 -12.37
N ALA A 44 -2.35 -12.09 -11.89
CA ALA A 44 -1.77 -10.84 -12.37
C ALA A 44 -0.27 -10.68 -12.03
N ALA A 45 0.17 -11.24 -10.91
CA ALA A 45 1.57 -11.20 -10.48
C ALA A 45 2.44 -12.31 -11.09
N GLY A 46 1.83 -13.24 -11.86
CA GLY A 46 2.55 -14.37 -12.45
C GLY A 46 2.98 -15.43 -11.44
N THR A 47 2.21 -15.63 -10.39
CA THR A 47 2.48 -16.62 -9.33
C THR A 47 1.27 -17.50 -9.05
N THR A 48 1.40 -18.41 -8.10
CA THR A 48 0.34 -19.32 -7.68
C THR A 48 -0.30 -18.86 -6.37
N VAL A 49 -1.56 -19.24 -6.14
CA VAL A 49 -2.25 -18.96 -4.87
C VAL A 49 -1.51 -19.55 -3.66
N PRO A 50 -1.00 -20.80 -3.69
CA PRO A 50 -0.19 -21.31 -2.59
C PRO A 50 1.06 -20.48 -2.28
N SER A 51 1.74 -19.96 -3.32
CA SER A 51 2.89 -19.08 -3.16
C SER A 51 2.49 -17.75 -2.51
N LEU A 52 1.35 -17.19 -2.92
CA LEU A 52 0.81 -15.97 -2.35
C LEU A 52 0.41 -16.18 -0.87
N ARG A 53 -0.27 -17.28 -0.54
CA ARG A 53 -0.69 -17.62 0.83
C ARG A 53 0.47 -17.86 1.79
N ARG A 54 1.62 -18.25 1.29
CA ARG A 54 2.84 -18.32 2.12
C ARG A 54 3.34 -16.96 2.57
N ARG A 55 2.99 -15.89 1.86
CA ARG A 55 3.38 -14.51 2.16
C ARG A 55 2.29 -13.75 2.93
N TYR A 56 1.05 -13.96 2.54
CA TYR A 56 -0.12 -13.28 3.06
C TYR A 56 -1.21 -14.31 3.36
N ARG A 57 -1.60 -14.38 4.61
CA ARG A 57 -2.56 -15.38 5.12
C ARG A 57 -3.93 -15.24 4.44
N ASP A 58 -4.37 -14.00 4.23
CA ASP A 58 -5.67 -13.68 3.68
C ASP A 58 -5.65 -12.36 2.90
N LYS A 59 -6.79 -12.02 2.34
CA LYS A 59 -6.98 -10.79 1.57
C LYS A 59 -6.78 -9.52 2.42
N ALA A 60 -7.18 -9.54 3.69
CA ALA A 60 -7.03 -8.42 4.58
C ALA A 60 -5.55 -8.13 4.88
N GLU A 61 -4.75 -9.16 5.10
CA GLU A 61 -3.32 -9.03 5.31
C GLU A 61 -2.61 -8.50 4.05
N LEU A 62 -3.01 -8.96 2.87
CA LEU A 62 -2.52 -8.44 1.60
C LEU A 62 -2.87 -6.96 1.40
N ALA A 63 -4.11 -6.58 1.67
CA ALA A 63 -4.54 -5.18 1.59
C ALA A 63 -3.78 -4.30 2.59
N ALA A 64 -3.55 -4.77 3.81
CA ALA A 64 -2.74 -4.07 4.81
C ALA A 64 -1.29 -3.88 4.33
N ALA A 65 -0.71 -4.89 3.70
CA ALA A 65 0.63 -4.80 3.11
C ALA A 65 0.69 -3.78 1.96
N VAL A 66 -0.34 -3.73 1.12
CA VAL A 66 -0.47 -2.70 0.07
C VAL A 66 -0.46 -1.30 0.69
N ILE A 67 -1.32 -1.06 1.67
CA ILE A 67 -1.40 0.23 2.36
C ILE A 67 -0.05 0.59 3.00
N GLY A 68 0.61 -0.38 3.65
CA GLY A 68 1.93 -0.19 4.25
C GLY A 68 3.05 0.08 3.23
N SER A 69 2.89 -0.35 1.99
CA SER A 69 3.85 -0.13 0.90
C SER A 69 3.66 1.20 0.16
N LEU A 70 2.53 1.86 0.33
CA LEU A 70 2.27 3.16 -0.30
C LEU A 70 3.32 4.17 0.17
N ARG A 71 4.05 4.73 -0.77
CA ARG A 71 5.01 5.80 -0.52
C ARG A 71 4.33 7.13 -0.73
N VAL A 72 4.52 8.00 0.23
CA VAL A 72 4.09 9.38 0.17
C VAL A 72 5.36 10.22 0.20
N GLU A 73 5.56 11.05 -0.81
CA GLU A 73 6.65 12.01 -0.76
C GLU A 73 6.43 12.97 0.39
N GLU A 74 7.46 13.18 1.19
CA GLU A 74 7.41 14.15 2.26
C GLU A 74 7.25 15.56 1.68
N PRO A 75 6.53 16.45 2.38
CA PRO A 75 6.47 17.84 1.97
C PRO A 75 7.87 18.45 1.99
N PRO A 76 8.14 19.38 1.05
CA PRO A 76 9.44 20.02 0.99
C PRO A 76 9.76 20.78 2.28
N ALA A 77 11.04 20.91 2.58
CA ALA A 77 11.51 21.75 3.65
C ALA A 77 10.98 23.20 3.48
N ALA A 78 10.90 23.95 4.59
CA ALA A 78 10.38 25.30 4.59
C ALA A 78 10.98 26.15 3.47
N ALA A 79 10.12 26.70 2.63
CA ALA A 79 10.54 27.62 1.58
C ALA A 79 10.79 29.02 2.14
N LEU A 80 11.46 29.86 1.35
CA LEU A 80 11.87 31.22 1.75
C LEU A 80 10.72 32.15 2.13
N THR A 81 9.51 31.89 1.63
CA THR A 81 8.32 32.66 1.96
C THR A 81 7.13 31.77 2.35
N PRO A 82 6.23 32.24 3.23
CA PRO A 82 5.05 31.46 3.62
C PRO A 82 4.17 31.05 2.43
N ARG A 83 4.04 31.92 1.44
CA ARG A 83 3.28 31.64 0.22
C ARG A 83 3.92 30.53 -0.62
N ALA A 84 5.23 30.61 -0.83
CA ALA A 84 5.97 29.59 -1.58
C ALA A 84 5.91 28.25 -0.85
N HIS A 85 5.99 28.25 0.47
CA HIS A 85 5.87 27.06 1.28
C HIS A 85 4.48 26.42 1.17
N ALA A 86 3.42 27.22 1.26
CA ALA A 86 2.05 26.73 1.10
C ALA A 86 1.80 26.14 -0.30
N LEU A 87 2.30 26.77 -1.36
CA LEU A 87 2.21 26.26 -2.72
C LEU A 87 2.97 24.94 -2.87
N ALA A 88 4.18 24.84 -2.34
CA ALA A 88 5.00 23.63 -2.40
C ALA A 88 4.33 22.44 -1.66
N ILE A 89 3.71 22.69 -0.50
CA ILE A 89 2.92 21.68 0.22
C ILE A 89 1.74 21.22 -0.63
N LEU A 90 1.02 22.15 -1.25
CA LEU A 90 -0.14 21.83 -2.09
C LEU A 90 0.26 21.03 -3.34
N GLU A 91 1.34 21.42 -4.01
CA GLU A 91 1.88 20.69 -5.15
C GLU A 91 2.33 19.28 -4.78
N ASN A 92 3.01 19.13 -3.64
CA ASN A 92 3.39 17.82 -3.10
C ASN A 92 2.15 16.97 -2.81
N LEU A 93 1.13 17.51 -2.18
CA LEU A 93 -0.12 16.81 -1.93
C LEU A 93 -0.79 16.36 -3.23
N LEU A 94 -0.90 17.23 -4.21
CA LEU A 94 -1.49 16.91 -5.51
C LEU A 94 -0.65 15.85 -6.26
N GLY A 95 0.67 15.96 -6.19
CA GLY A 95 1.60 14.96 -6.75
C GLY A 95 1.38 13.58 -6.14
N ASN A 96 1.31 13.50 -4.82
CA ASN A 96 1.03 12.25 -4.11
C ASN A 96 -0.35 11.67 -4.45
N LEU A 97 -1.38 12.51 -4.55
CA LEU A 97 -2.73 12.05 -4.93
C LEU A 97 -2.80 11.52 -6.37
N ARG A 98 -2.02 12.07 -7.28
CA ARG A 98 -1.96 11.63 -8.68
C ARG A 98 -1.09 10.40 -8.90
N ALA A 99 0.02 10.30 -8.16
CA ALA A 99 0.98 9.21 -8.30
C ALA A 99 0.48 7.87 -7.73
N LEU A 100 -0.46 7.93 -6.80
CA LEU A 100 -0.99 6.74 -6.12
C LEU A 100 -2.46 6.54 -6.51
N PRO A 101 -2.92 5.30 -6.64
CA PRO A 101 -4.35 5.00 -6.65
C PRO A 101 -4.99 5.25 -5.26
N ALA A 102 -4.39 6.16 -4.47
CA ALA A 102 -4.72 6.38 -3.07
C ALA A 102 -6.15 6.81 -2.87
N MET A 103 -6.69 7.66 -3.76
CA MET A 103 -8.08 8.10 -3.66
C MET A 103 -9.05 6.96 -3.99
N ALA A 104 -8.74 6.15 -4.97
CA ALA A 104 -9.54 4.97 -5.31
C ALA A 104 -9.48 3.92 -4.20
N ILE A 105 -8.30 3.69 -3.63
CA ILE A 105 -8.12 2.81 -2.47
C ILE A 105 -8.92 3.36 -1.27
N LEU A 106 -8.80 4.65 -0.96
CA LEU A 106 -9.56 5.27 0.13
C LEU A 106 -11.07 5.10 -0.06
N GLY A 107 -11.57 5.37 -1.25
CA GLY A 107 -13.00 5.17 -1.57
C GLY A 107 -13.44 3.73 -1.35
N SER A 108 -12.63 2.78 -1.78
CA SER A 108 -12.87 1.34 -1.55
C SER A 108 -12.91 0.98 -0.07
N LEU A 109 -11.99 1.53 0.73
CA LEU A 109 -11.92 1.25 2.17
C LEU A 109 -13.07 1.90 2.96
N LEU A 110 -13.55 3.06 2.52
CA LEU A 110 -14.73 3.71 3.12
C LEU A 110 -16.00 2.87 2.94
N VAL A 111 -16.16 2.23 1.79
CA VAL A 111 -17.28 1.31 1.55
C VAL A 111 -17.23 0.09 2.48
N GLU A 112 -16.04 -0.34 2.85
CA GLU A 112 -15.82 -1.51 3.71
C GLU A 112 -15.62 -1.15 5.20
N GLU A 113 -15.81 0.12 5.59
CA GLU A 113 -15.50 0.60 6.95
C GLU A 113 -16.21 -0.19 8.05
N GLU A 114 -17.46 -0.59 7.83
CA GLU A 114 -18.21 -1.37 8.81
C GLU A 114 -17.69 -2.80 8.98
N ARG A 115 -17.14 -3.39 7.93
CA ARG A 115 -16.65 -4.77 7.92
C ARG A 115 -15.16 -4.88 8.24
N HIS A 116 -14.38 -3.89 7.81
CA HIS A 116 -12.93 -3.85 7.91
C HIS A 116 -12.42 -2.49 8.38
N PRO A 117 -12.85 -2.00 9.56
CA PRO A 117 -12.44 -0.69 10.09
C PRO A 117 -10.92 -0.57 10.26
N GLU A 118 -10.24 -1.69 10.49
CA GLU A 118 -8.78 -1.76 10.65
C GLU A 118 -8.03 -1.30 9.40
N LEU A 119 -8.55 -1.56 8.21
CA LEU A 119 -7.91 -1.15 6.95
C LEU A 119 -7.98 0.36 6.75
N LEU A 120 -9.12 0.96 7.03
CA LEU A 120 -9.30 2.41 6.96
C LEU A 120 -8.45 3.11 8.02
N HIS A 121 -8.40 2.56 9.22
CA HIS A 121 -7.55 3.08 10.30
C HIS A 121 -6.07 3.04 9.90
N LEU A 122 -5.60 1.93 9.34
CA LEU A 122 -4.24 1.79 8.85
C LEU A 122 -3.93 2.81 7.75
N PHE A 123 -4.85 3.02 6.81
CA PHE A 123 -4.71 4.03 5.76
C PHE A 123 -4.57 5.45 6.35
N LYS A 124 -5.44 5.81 7.28
CA LYS A 124 -5.39 7.11 7.97
C LYS A 124 -4.05 7.32 8.68
N THR A 125 -3.62 6.32 9.45
CA THR A 125 -2.37 6.38 10.22
C THR A 125 -1.14 6.50 9.32
N ARG A 126 -1.12 5.81 8.19
CA ARG A 126 0.03 5.80 7.29
C ARG A 126 0.10 7.00 6.34
N LEU A 127 -1.04 7.49 5.88
CA LEU A 127 -1.09 8.47 4.80
C LEU A 127 -1.59 9.86 5.23
N VAL A 128 -2.41 9.94 6.27
CA VAL A 128 -3.03 11.20 6.70
C VAL A 128 -2.34 11.80 7.93
N GLU A 129 -2.10 10.99 8.95
CA GLU A 129 -1.54 11.48 10.23
C GLU A 129 -0.14 12.09 10.12
N PRO A 130 0.81 11.52 9.35
CA PRO A 130 2.13 12.11 9.22
C PRO A 130 2.12 13.55 8.71
N ARG A 131 1.07 13.94 7.99
CA ARG A 131 0.90 15.29 7.43
C ARG A 131 0.33 16.31 8.41
N ARG A 132 -0.31 15.84 9.49
CA ARG A 132 -0.81 16.73 10.54
C ARG A 132 0.28 17.33 11.40
N GLY A 133 1.47 16.71 11.41
CA GLY A 133 2.64 17.21 12.14
C GLY A 133 3.48 18.24 11.39
N VAL A 134 3.21 18.46 10.10
CA VAL A 134 3.85 19.55 9.33
C VAL A 134 3.11 20.83 9.63
N GLY A 135 3.48 21.42 10.77
CA GLY A 135 2.79 22.47 11.47
C GLY A 135 2.37 23.67 10.65
N LEU A 136 1.28 24.08 11.01
CA LEU A 136 0.92 25.47 11.08
C LEU A 136 1.62 26.13 12.28
#